data_ec598d1d3b260d7ea31a6bc728ae8b32
#
_entry.id   ec598d1d3b260d7ea31a6bc728ae8b32
#
_cell.length_a   1.000
_cell.length_b   1.000
_cell.length_c   1.000
_cell.angle_alpha   90.00
_cell.angle_beta   90.00
_cell.angle_gamma   90.00
#
_symmetry.space_group_name_H-M   'P 1'
#
loop_
_entity.id
_entity.type
_entity.pdbx_description
1 polymer ?
#
loop_
_entity_poly.entity_id
_entity_poly.type
_entity_poly.pdbx_seq_one_letter_code
_entity_poly.pdbx_strand_id
1 'polypeptide(L)'
;MDGVSLSLEPGRIYGLIGPNGSGKTTLFNCITGIERRDAGRVAFNGERIDGLKPYQIALKGIGRTFQVIRVFPELSALENLLVVTRGGLAEAQARALELLRFVKLEGLRNEYAGNLSYGQQKLVEFVRVLMRDPTLILLDEPAAGVNRTLLNDLLDAVRRLRDQGRTVLLVEHDMKVVMGLCETVFVLDHGEKIAEGEPGVIQTDERVIEAYFGR
;
A
#
# COMPACT_ATOMS: atom_id res chain seq x y z
N MET A 1 -13.12 -7.97 -13.15
CA MET A 1 -12.63 -6.62 -13.55
C MET A 1 -13.07 -6.39 -14.96
N ASP A 2 -13.83 -5.36 -15.19
CA ASP A 2 -14.36 -5.06 -16.51
C ASP A 2 -13.98 -3.62 -16.91
N GLY A 3 -13.06 -3.50 -17.88
CA GLY A 3 -12.64 -2.23 -18.47
C GLY A 3 -12.04 -1.17 -17.53
N VAL A 4 -11.57 -1.53 -16.32
CA VAL A 4 -11.00 -0.57 -15.36
C VAL A 4 -9.72 0.05 -15.91
N SER A 5 -9.72 1.39 -16.02
CA SER A 5 -8.54 2.18 -16.39
C SER A 5 -8.24 3.21 -15.31
N LEU A 6 -7.01 3.20 -14.80
CA LEU A 6 -6.48 4.15 -13.82
C LEU A 6 -5.18 4.74 -14.33
N SER A 7 -4.92 6.00 -13.98
CA SER A 7 -3.63 6.65 -14.18
C SER A 7 -3.17 7.28 -12.88
N LEU A 8 -1.92 7.03 -12.49
CA LEU A 8 -1.31 7.59 -11.29
C LEU A 8 -0.17 8.52 -11.70
N GLU A 9 -0.27 9.78 -11.32
CA GLU A 9 0.82 10.74 -11.46
C GLU A 9 1.84 10.54 -10.33
N PRO A 10 3.13 10.70 -10.60
CA PRO A 10 4.16 10.58 -9.55
C PRO A 10 3.98 11.56 -8.39
N GLY A 11 4.35 11.13 -7.19
CA GLY A 11 4.41 11.99 -6.01
C GLY A 11 3.05 12.35 -5.42
N ARG A 12 2.02 11.54 -5.64
CA ARG A 12 0.66 11.76 -5.12
C ARG A 12 0.16 10.57 -4.31
N ILE A 13 -0.86 10.81 -3.48
CA ILE A 13 -1.56 9.78 -2.71
C ILE A 13 -2.94 9.56 -3.31
N TYR A 14 -3.21 8.32 -3.70
CA TYR A 14 -4.47 7.88 -4.29
C TYR A 14 -5.19 6.90 -3.36
N GLY A 15 -6.51 7.04 -3.29
CA GLY A 15 -7.39 6.08 -2.65
C GLY A 15 -8.07 5.17 -3.69
N LEU A 16 -8.23 3.90 -3.35
CA LEU A 16 -9.06 2.95 -4.10
C LEU A 16 -10.11 2.40 -3.14
N ILE A 17 -11.34 2.80 -3.33
CA ILE A 17 -12.46 2.44 -2.47
C ILE A 17 -13.54 1.69 -3.24
N GLY A 18 -14.50 1.14 -2.52
CA GLY A 18 -15.64 0.42 -3.07
C GLY A 18 -16.12 -0.68 -2.12
N PRO A 19 -17.30 -1.22 -2.32
CA PRO A 19 -17.87 -2.31 -1.52
C PRO A 19 -16.99 -3.56 -1.51
N ASN A 20 -17.27 -4.49 -0.59
CA ASN A 20 -16.62 -5.80 -0.60
C ASN A 20 -16.97 -6.52 -1.92
N GLY A 21 -15.96 -7.16 -2.53
CA GLY A 21 -16.13 -7.82 -3.82
C GLY A 21 -16.09 -6.89 -5.04
N SER A 22 -15.89 -5.57 -4.90
CA SER A 22 -15.82 -4.64 -6.03
C SER A 22 -14.58 -4.79 -6.94
N GLY A 23 -13.58 -5.62 -6.53
CA GLY A 23 -12.40 -5.92 -7.36
C GLY A 23 -11.11 -5.23 -6.93
N LYS A 24 -11.06 -4.50 -5.81
CA LYS A 24 -9.86 -3.77 -5.32
C LYS A 24 -8.63 -4.68 -5.18
N THR A 25 -8.78 -5.79 -4.48
CA THR A 25 -7.70 -6.77 -4.28
C THR A 25 -7.28 -7.43 -5.60
N THR A 26 -8.23 -7.73 -6.48
CA THR A 26 -7.96 -8.25 -7.82
C THR A 26 -7.15 -7.26 -8.64
N LEU A 27 -7.48 -5.96 -8.59
CA LEU A 27 -6.70 -4.92 -9.26
C LEU A 27 -5.27 -4.88 -8.72
N PHE A 28 -5.07 -4.89 -7.41
CA PHE A 28 -3.74 -4.94 -6.80
C PHE A 28 -2.97 -6.19 -7.22
N ASN A 29 -3.64 -7.34 -7.27
CA ASN A 29 -3.03 -8.60 -7.71
C ASN A 29 -2.62 -8.54 -9.19
N CYS A 30 -3.42 -7.94 -10.06
CA CYS A 30 -3.09 -7.73 -11.46
C CYS A 30 -1.90 -6.78 -11.64
N ILE A 31 -1.85 -5.66 -10.90
CA ILE A 31 -0.73 -4.70 -10.92
C ILE A 31 0.58 -5.39 -10.48
N THR A 32 0.50 -6.24 -9.45
CA THR A 32 1.68 -6.89 -8.86
C THR A 32 2.01 -8.25 -9.48
N GLY A 33 1.30 -8.68 -10.53
CA GLY A 33 1.58 -9.92 -11.26
C GLY A 33 1.23 -11.21 -10.49
N ILE A 34 0.48 -11.10 -9.39
CA ILE A 34 -0.02 -12.24 -8.62
C ILE A 34 -1.14 -12.93 -9.38
N GLU A 35 -2.04 -12.15 -9.99
CA GLU A 35 -3.11 -12.65 -10.86
C GLU A 35 -2.86 -12.23 -12.31
N ARG A 36 -3.22 -13.13 -13.23
CA ARG A 36 -3.23 -12.84 -14.65
C ARG A 36 -4.55 -12.19 -15.01
N ARG A 37 -4.49 -11.14 -15.81
CA ARG A 37 -5.66 -10.56 -16.46
C ARG A 37 -5.94 -11.24 -17.79
N ASP A 38 -7.16 -11.22 -18.21
CA ASP A 38 -7.60 -11.76 -19.51
C ASP A 38 -7.31 -10.77 -20.63
N ALA A 39 -7.43 -9.47 -20.36
CA ALA A 39 -7.23 -8.39 -21.32
C ALA A 39 -6.62 -7.14 -20.68
N GLY A 40 -6.35 -6.12 -21.49
CA GLY A 40 -5.79 -4.85 -21.03
C GLY A 40 -4.27 -4.85 -20.92
N ARG A 41 -3.74 -3.80 -20.31
CA ARG A 41 -2.30 -3.59 -20.12
C ARG A 41 -2.03 -2.90 -18.79
N VAL A 42 -0.88 -3.20 -18.18
CA VAL A 42 -0.32 -2.46 -17.05
C VAL A 42 1.02 -1.90 -17.47
N ALA A 43 1.21 -0.60 -17.29
CA ALA A 43 2.47 0.07 -17.55
C ALA A 43 2.96 0.78 -16.29
N PHE A 44 4.26 0.80 -16.07
CA PHE A 44 4.93 1.49 -14.99
C PHE A 44 6.15 2.22 -15.52
N ASN A 45 6.26 3.54 -15.29
CA ASN A 45 7.30 4.41 -15.83
C ASN A 45 7.46 4.26 -17.37
N GLY A 46 6.34 4.18 -18.10
CA GLY A 46 6.31 4.04 -19.56
C GLY A 46 6.58 2.62 -20.08
N GLU A 47 6.99 1.67 -19.22
CA GLU A 47 7.25 0.29 -19.62
C GLU A 47 6.06 -0.63 -19.30
N ARG A 48 5.76 -1.56 -20.18
CA ARG A 48 4.79 -2.63 -19.89
C ARG A 48 5.37 -3.58 -18.86
N ILE A 49 4.58 -3.83 -17.80
CA ILE A 49 4.94 -4.75 -16.70
C ILE A 49 4.04 -5.98 -16.66
N ASP A 50 3.03 -6.00 -17.50
CA ASP A 50 2.12 -7.14 -17.60
C ASP A 50 2.86 -8.40 -18.07
N GLY A 51 2.55 -9.52 -17.41
CA GLY A 51 3.22 -10.80 -17.66
C GLY A 51 4.55 -10.98 -16.93
N LEU A 52 5.05 -9.95 -16.25
CA LEU A 52 6.19 -10.10 -15.35
C LEU A 52 5.78 -10.84 -14.07
N LYS A 53 6.73 -11.58 -13.50
CA LYS A 53 6.55 -12.22 -12.19
C LYS A 53 6.59 -11.18 -11.06
N PRO A 54 5.94 -11.42 -9.91
CA PRO A 54 5.88 -10.45 -8.80
C PRO A 54 7.25 -9.90 -8.38
N TYR A 55 8.27 -10.74 -8.30
CA TYR A 55 9.61 -10.31 -7.92
C TYR A 55 10.24 -9.36 -8.96
N GLN A 56 9.93 -9.52 -10.26
CA GLN A 56 10.41 -8.64 -11.33
C GLN A 56 9.74 -7.27 -11.24
N ILE A 57 8.44 -7.24 -10.90
CA ILE A 57 7.68 -6.01 -10.67
C ILE A 57 8.22 -5.27 -9.44
N ALA A 58 8.50 -6.00 -8.36
CA ALA A 58 9.14 -5.42 -7.17
C ALA A 58 10.51 -4.82 -7.47
N LEU A 59 11.31 -5.47 -8.35
CA LEU A 59 12.61 -4.95 -8.80
C LEU A 59 12.51 -3.67 -9.64
N LYS A 60 11.35 -3.43 -10.28
CA LYS A 60 11.10 -2.19 -11.03
C LYS A 60 10.72 -1.01 -10.12
N GLY A 61 10.48 -1.24 -8.83
CA GLY A 61 10.17 -0.18 -7.86
C GLY A 61 8.70 -0.11 -7.44
N ILE A 62 7.95 -1.21 -7.57
CA ILE A 62 6.60 -1.33 -7.00
C ILE A 62 6.67 -2.15 -5.72
N GLY A 63 6.35 -1.51 -4.59
CA GLY A 63 6.23 -2.18 -3.30
C GLY A 63 4.77 -2.41 -2.92
N ARG A 64 4.47 -3.50 -2.19
CA ARG A 64 3.11 -3.79 -1.73
C ARG A 64 3.10 -4.35 -0.32
N THR A 65 2.18 -3.87 0.53
CA THR A 65 1.75 -4.56 1.75
C THR A 65 0.57 -5.49 1.44
N PHE A 66 0.22 -6.34 2.40
CA PHE A 66 -0.91 -7.25 2.24
C PHE A 66 -1.93 -7.03 3.37
N GLN A 67 -3.19 -7.36 3.11
CA GLN A 67 -4.25 -7.27 4.10
C GLN A 67 -3.95 -8.12 5.34
N VAL A 68 -3.45 -9.35 5.12
CA VAL A 68 -2.94 -10.21 6.20
C VAL A 68 -1.45 -9.95 6.36
N ILE A 69 -1.04 -9.59 7.58
CA ILE A 69 0.36 -9.29 7.91
C ILE A 69 1.26 -10.49 7.58
N ARG A 70 2.36 -10.21 6.89
CA ARG A 70 3.34 -11.20 6.45
C ARG A 70 4.71 -10.95 7.08
N VAL A 71 4.78 -10.82 8.40
CA VAL A 71 6.06 -10.79 9.11
C VAL A 71 6.55 -12.20 9.41
N PHE A 72 7.83 -12.34 9.64
CA PHE A 72 8.45 -13.57 10.16
C PHE A 72 8.45 -13.48 11.68
N PRO A 73 7.57 -14.19 12.38
CA PRO A 73 7.36 -14.00 13.83
C PRO A 73 8.59 -14.39 14.68
N GLU A 74 9.40 -15.30 14.19
CA GLU A 74 10.62 -15.81 14.86
C GLU A 74 11.86 -14.97 14.57
N LEU A 75 11.75 -13.94 13.73
CA LEU A 75 12.78 -12.95 13.47
C LEU A 75 12.46 -11.66 14.24
N SER A 76 13.52 -10.96 14.68
CA SER A 76 13.36 -9.63 15.26
C SER A 76 12.82 -8.62 14.25
N ALA A 77 12.35 -7.47 14.71
CA ALA A 77 11.92 -6.38 13.83
C ALA A 77 13.03 -6.00 12.83
N LEU A 78 14.27 -5.90 13.28
CA LEU A 78 15.42 -5.60 12.42
C LEU A 78 15.66 -6.71 11.38
N GLU A 79 15.69 -7.96 11.80
CA GLU A 79 15.91 -9.11 10.89
C GLU A 79 14.80 -9.24 9.86
N ASN A 80 13.54 -8.91 10.19
CA ASN A 80 12.45 -8.84 9.23
C ASN A 80 12.71 -7.85 8.08
N LEU A 81 13.45 -6.77 8.33
CA LEU A 81 13.83 -5.83 7.29
C LEU A 81 15.04 -6.36 6.51
N LEU A 82 15.99 -6.98 7.18
CA LEU A 82 17.22 -7.47 6.55
C LEU A 82 16.99 -8.63 5.58
N VAL A 83 15.98 -9.48 5.83
CA VAL A 83 15.71 -10.66 5.00
C VAL A 83 15.36 -10.33 3.54
N VAL A 84 14.91 -9.11 3.24
CA VAL A 84 14.54 -8.69 1.88
C VAL A 84 15.64 -7.93 1.15
N THR A 85 16.82 -7.78 1.77
CA THR A 85 17.93 -6.98 1.23
C THR A 85 18.80 -7.78 0.27
N ARG A 86 19.47 -7.06 -0.64
CA ARG A 86 20.54 -7.56 -1.49
C ARG A 86 21.68 -6.55 -1.42
N GLY A 87 22.88 -6.99 -1.12
CA GLY A 87 24.04 -6.09 -1.02
C GLY A 87 24.77 -6.19 0.30
N GLY A 88 25.55 -5.16 0.65
CA GLY A 88 26.35 -5.12 1.86
C GLY A 88 25.51 -5.11 3.14
N LEU A 89 25.85 -6.00 4.09
CA LEU A 89 25.10 -6.13 5.35
C LEU A 89 25.12 -4.82 6.16
N ALA A 90 26.22 -4.10 6.19
CA ALA A 90 26.35 -2.86 6.96
C ALA A 90 25.41 -1.75 6.43
N GLU A 91 25.34 -1.57 5.11
CA GLU A 91 24.44 -0.59 4.48
C GLU A 91 22.96 -0.97 4.68
N ALA A 92 22.65 -2.26 4.52
CA ALA A 92 21.31 -2.77 4.77
C ALA A 92 20.87 -2.55 6.23
N GLN A 93 21.77 -2.78 7.18
CA GLN A 93 21.51 -2.57 8.61
C GLN A 93 21.29 -1.08 8.93
N ALA A 94 22.12 -0.19 8.39
CA ALA A 94 21.94 1.24 8.55
C ALA A 94 20.58 1.71 8.02
N ARG A 95 20.20 1.25 6.81
CA ARG A 95 18.89 1.55 6.20
C ARG A 95 17.74 0.98 7.02
N ALA A 96 17.86 -0.24 7.51
CA ALA A 96 16.82 -0.86 8.34
C ALA A 96 16.60 -0.07 9.65
N LEU A 97 17.67 0.36 10.32
CA LEU A 97 17.55 1.19 11.52
C LEU A 97 16.93 2.55 11.23
N GLU A 98 17.30 3.19 10.12
CA GLU A 98 16.66 4.44 9.66
C GLU A 98 15.16 4.25 9.47
N LEU A 99 14.73 3.17 8.81
CA LEU A 99 13.33 2.88 8.57
C LEU A 99 12.55 2.53 9.84
N LEU A 100 13.15 1.80 10.77
CA LEU A 100 12.55 1.56 12.09
C LEU A 100 12.38 2.87 12.89
N ARG A 101 13.38 3.78 12.81
CA ARG A 101 13.26 5.12 13.39
C ARG A 101 12.18 5.95 12.71
N PHE A 102 12.05 5.83 11.40
CA PHE A 102 11.03 6.53 10.59
C PHE A 102 9.60 6.24 11.07
N VAL A 103 9.32 5.03 11.57
CA VAL A 103 8.04 4.62 12.14
C VAL A 103 8.06 4.49 13.68
N LYS A 104 9.08 5.04 14.35
CA LYS A 104 9.21 5.07 15.82
C LYS A 104 9.30 3.69 16.48
N LEU A 105 9.83 2.70 15.77
CA LEU A 105 10.03 1.33 16.28
C LEU A 105 11.50 0.99 16.55
N GLU A 106 12.44 1.94 16.48
CA GLU A 106 13.87 1.69 16.71
C GLU A 106 14.15 1.02 18.06
N GLY A 107 13.44 1.41 19.11
CA GLY A 107 13.56 0.82 20.45
C GLY A 107 13.17 -0.66 20.52
N LEU A 108 12.39 -1.13 19.54
CA LEU A 108 11.92 -2.52 19.43
C LEU A 108 12.68 -3.32 18.37
N ARG A 109 13.81 -2.81 17.86
CA ARG A 109 14.57 -3.44 16.77
C ARG A 109 14.98 -4.89 17.02
N ASN A 110 15.26 -5.23 18.27
CA ASN A 110 15.69 -6.58 18.69
C ASN A 110 14.54 -7.43 19.21
N GLU A 111 13.31 -6.90 19.29
CA GLU A 111 12.13 -7.64 19.72
C GLU A 111 11.66 -8.57 18.60
N TYR A 112 11.31 -9.81 18.93
CA TYR A 112 10.74 -10.75 17.97
C TYR A 112 9.42 -10.21 17.43
N ALA A 113 9.23 -10.30 16.11
CA ALA A 113 8.03 -9.77 15.48
C ALA A 113 6.75 -10.43 16.01
N GLY A 114 6.82 -11.69 16.43
CA GLY A 114 5.70 -12.38 17.07
C GLY A 114 5.24 -11.78 18.39
N ASN A 115 6.12 -11.08 19.12
CA ASN A 115 5.80 -10.41 20.39
C ASN A 115 5.27 -8.98 20.20
N LEU A 116 5.39 -8.43 19.00
CA LEU A 116 4.89 -7.09 18.69
C LEU A 116 3.36 -7.09 18.62
N SER A 117 2.75 -5.99 19.02
CA SER A 117 1.32 -5.79 18.79
C SER A 117 0.99 -5.81 17.29
N TYR A 118 -0.26 -6.12 16.95
CA TYR A 118 -0.72 -6.19 15.56
C TYR A 118 -0.37 -4.91 14.75
N GLY A 119 -0.60 -3.74 15.33
CA GLY A 119 -0.25 -2.47 14.68
C GLY A 119 1.26 -2.28 14.51
N GLN A 120 2.09 -2.71 15.48
CA GLN A 120 3.55 -2.68 15.34
C GLN A 120 4.04 -3.64 14.24
N GLN A 121 3.44 -4.83 14.14
CA GLN A 121 3.73 -5.78 13.05
C GLN A 121 3.39 -5.17 11.69
N LYS A 122 2.26 -4.46 11.55
CA LYS A 122 1.91 -3.72 10.33
C LYS A 122 2.96 -2.66 9.98
N LEU A 123 3.46 -1.91 10.96
CA LEU A 123 4.52 -0.93 10.73
C LEU A 123 5.83 -1.62 10.29
N VAL A 124 6.19 -2.77 10.88
CA VAL A 124 7.36 -3.57 10.44
C VAL A 124 7.17 -4.04 9.00
N GLU A 125 5.99 -4.57 8.64
CA GLU A 125 5.69 -4.96 7.25
C GLU A 125 5.78 -3.76 6.30
N PHE A 126 5.21 -2.63 6.67
CA PHE A 126 5.26 -1.40 5.88
C PHE A 126 6.70 -0.96 5.59
N VAL A 127 7.55 -0.83 6.63
CA VAL A 127 8.93 -0.39 6.42
C VAL A 127 9.80 -1.46 5.74
N ARG A 128 9.46 -2.74 5.87
CA ARG A 128 10.11 -3.81 5.09
C ARG A 128 9.91 -3.64 3.59
N VAL A 129 8.74 -3.18 3.16
CA VAL A 129 8.49 -2.82 1.76
C VAL A 129 9.42 -1.68 1.32
N LEU A 130 9.67 -0.70 2.20
CA LEU A 130 10.53 0.46 1.92
C LEU A 130 12.04 0.12 1.85
N MET A 131 12.47 -1.05 2.33
CA MET A 131 13.86 -1.50 2.19
C MET A 131 14.33 -1.59 0.74
N ARG A 132 13.41 -1.75 -0.21
CA ARG A 132 13.67 -1.83 -1.65
C ARG A 132 13.56 -0.49 -2.37
N ASP A 133 13.36 0.59 -1.62
CA ASP A 133 13.22 1.95 -2.11
C ASP A 133 12.20 2.11 -3.27
N PRO A 134 10.95 1.63 -3.11
CA PRO A 134 9.95 1.67 -4.17
C PRO A 134 9.55 3.12 -4.51
N THR A 135 9.25 3.38 -5.79
CA THR A 135 8.68 4.65 -6.23
C THR A 135 7.15 4.64 -6.24
N LEU A 136 6.54 3.44 -6.34
CA LEU A 136 5.10 3.23 -6.15
C LEU A 136 4.87 2.25 -5.00
N ILE A 137 4.06 2.65 -4.04
CA ILE A 137 3.72 1.88 -2.85
C ILE A 137 2.23 1.57 -2.86
N LEU A 138 1.89 0.29 -2.84
CA LEU A 138 0.53 -0.22 -2.77
C LEU A 138 0.25 -0.65 -1.32
N LEU A 139 -0.71 0.00 -0.67
CA LEU A 139 -1.09 -0.28 0.72
C LEU A 139 -2.49 -0.93 0.75
N ASP A 140 -2.57 -2.14 1.27
CA ASP A 140 -3.81 -2.92 1.34
C ASP A 140 -4.37 -2.87 2.76
N GLU A 141 -5.41 -2.05 2.97
CA GLU A 141 -6.09 -1.78 4.25
C GLU A 141 -5.13 -1.47 5.41
N PRO A 142 -4.28 -0.43 5.28
CA PRO A 142 -3.26 -0.14 6.28
C PRO A 142 -3.85 0.25 7.64
N ALA A 143 -5.07 0.78 7.73
CA ALA A 143 -5.71 1.19 8.98
C ALA A 143 -6.37 0.04 9.74
N ALA A 144 -6.66 -1.10 9.08
CA ALA A 144 -7.42 -2.18 9.70
C ALA A 144 -6.70 -2.78 10.91
N GLY A 145 -7.36 -2.81 12.08
CA GLY A 145 -6.82 -3.38 13.32
C GLY A 145 -5.70 -2.58 13.99
N VAL A 146 -5.40 -1.38 13.52
CA VAL A 146 -4.37 -0.50 14.09
C VAL A 146 -5.00 0.48 15.07
N ASN A 147 -4.42 0.64 16.26
CA ASN A 147 -4.88 1.65 17.20
C ASN A 147 -4.59 3.07 16.66
N ARG A 148 -5.34 4.07 17.18
CA ARG A 148 -5.31 5.44 16.66
C ARG A 148 -3.92 6.09 16.67
N THR A 149 -3.10 5.81 17.68
CA THR A 149 -1.74 6.40 17.77
C THR A 149 -0.85 5.86 16.66
N LEU A 150 -0.76 4.54 16.50
CA LEU A 150 0.04 3.90 15.46
C LEU A 150 -0.50 4.21 14.06
N LEU A 151 -1.83 4.35 13.91
CA LEU A 151 -2.43 4.78 12.65
C LEU A 151 -1.95 6.18 12.28
N ASN A 152 -1.96 7.14 13.20
CA ASN A 152 -1.46 8.48 12.94
C ASN A 152 0.03 8.44 12.54
N ASP A 153 0.87 7.64 13.23
CA ASP A 153 2.28 7.47 12.87
C ASP A 153 2.45 6.90 11.45
N LEU A 154 1.61 5.94 11.06
CA LEU A 154 1.61 5.38 9.70
C LEU A 154 1.18 6.44 8.66
N LEU A 155 0.09 7.18 8.91
CA LEU A 155 -0.40 8.19 7.98
C LEU A 155 0.63 9.32 7.80
N ASP A 156 1.30 9.73 8.88
CA ASP A 156 2.38 10.71 8.82
C ASP A 156 3.59 10.19 8.04
N ALA A 157 3.91 8.90 8.18
CA ALA A 157 4.94 8.26 7.38
C ALA A 157 4.58 8.25 5.89
N VAL A 158 3.32 7.96 5.54
CA VAL A 158 2.83 8.00 4.15
C VAL A 158 2.91 9.41 3.57
N ARG A 159 2.53 10.46 4.32
CA ARG A 159 2.67 11.86 3.87
C ARG A 159 4.14 12.21 3.60
N ARG A 160 5.06 11.84 4.51
CA ARG A 160 6.50 12.09 4.31
C ARG A 160 7.06 11.36 3.10
N LEU A 161 6.58 10.16 2.78
CA LEU A 161 6.98 9.45 1.55
C LEU A 161 6.50 10.19 0.29
N ARG A 162 5.26 10.68 0.28
CA ARG A 162 4.75 11.53 -0.80
C ARG A 162 5.59 12.80 -0.95
N ASP A 163 5.93 13.47 0.15
CA ASP A 163 6.78 14.68 0.13
C ASP A 163 8.20 14.40 -0.39
N GLN A 164 8.66 13.15 -0.31
CA GLN A 164 9.89 12.64 -0.93
C GLN A 164 9.71 12.21 -2.39
N GLY A 165 8.55 12.48 -3.01
CA GLY A 165 8.26 12.14 -4.41
C GLY A 165 7.78 10.70 -4.64
N ARG A 166 7.45 9.93 -3.58
CA ARG A 166 6.88 8.58 -3.75
C ARG A 166 5.39 8.67 -4.05
N THR A 167 4.91 7.78 -4.90
CA THR A 167 3.49 7.62 -5.19
C THR A 167 2.91 6.53 -4.30
N VAL A 168 1.74 6.78 -3.74
CA VAL A 168 1.03 5.79 -2.91
C VAL A 168 -0.36 5.57 -3.48
N LEU A 169 -0.74 4.30 -3.64
CA LEU A 169 -2.12 3.89 -3.89
C LEU A 169 -2.55 3.01 -2.72
N LEU A 170 -3.58 3.43 -2.00
CA LEU A 170 -4.07 2.67 -0.86
C LEU A 170 -5.51 2.19 -1.09
N VAL A 171 -5.77 0.94 -0.73
CA VAL A 171 -7.12 0.39 -0.57
C VAL A 171 -7.55 0.67 0.86
N GLU A 172 -8.68 1.34 1.04
CA GLU A 172 -9.24 1.63 2.35
C GLU A 172 -10.78 1.67 2.31
N HIS A 173 -11.38 1.40 3.44
CA HIS A 173 -12.81 1.55 3.69
C HIS A 173 -13.10 2.52 4.86
N ASP A 174 -12.09 2.95 5.61
CA ASP A 174 -12.25 4.06 6.55
C ASP A 174 -12.21 5.39 5.77
N MET A 175 -13.40 5.96 5.55
CA MET A 175 -13.54 7.22 4.83
C MET A 175 -12.79 8.37 5.50
N LYS A 176 -12.56 8.34 6.83
CA LYS A 176 -11.79 9.39 7.51
C LYS A 176 -10.31 9.35 7.07
N VAL A 177 -9.76 8.15 6.88
CA VAL A 177 -8.41 7.96 6.35
C VAL A 177 -8.34 8.45 4.92
N VAL A 178 -9.27 8.03 4.08
CA VAL A 178 -9.33 8.41 2.65
C VAL A 178 -9.43 9.93 2.51
N MET A 179 -10.39 10.56 3.21
CA MET A 179 -10.63 12.00 3.16
C MET A 179 -9.45 12.83 3.71
N GLY A 180 -8.74 12.30 4.71
CA GLY A 180 -7.63 13.01 5.36
C GLY A 180 -6.27 12.81 4.71
N LEU A 181 -6.14 11.85 3.77
CA LEU A 181 -4.85 11.45 3.22
C LEU A 181 -4.78 11.53 1.69
N CYS A 182 -5.84 11.12 0.98
CA CYS A 182 -5.82 10.98 -0.47
C CYS A 182 -6.07 12.32 -1.18
N GLU A 183 -5.42 12.51 -2.33
CA GLU A 183 -5.61 13.66 -3.21
C GLU A 183 -6.61 13.33 -4.32
N THR A 184 -6.68 12.07 -4.72
CA THR A 184 -7.64 11.55 -5.70
C THR A 184 -8.12 10.18 -5.23
N VAL A 185 -9.38 9.90 -5.45
CA VAL A 185 -10.02 8.63 -5.09
C VAL A 185 -10.64 8.01 -6.32
N PHE A 186 -10.35 6.73 -6.53
CA PHE A 186 -11.01 5.87 -7.49
C PHE A 186 -12.04 5.01 -6.76
N VAL A 187 -13.22 4.90 -7.33
CA VAL A 187 -14.29 4.08 -6.76
C VAL A 187 -14.58 2.91 -7.69
N LEU A 188 -14.47 1.69 -7.15
CA LEU A 188 -14.85 0.48 -7.86
C LEU A 188 -16.18 -0.06 -7.33
N ASP A 189 -17.01 -0.52 -8.24
CA ASP A 189 -18.19 -1.34 -7.95
C ASP A 189 -18.33 -2.45 -9.00
N HIS A 190 -18.64 -3.68 -8.58
CA HIS A 190 -18.81 -4.86 -9.45
C HIS A 190 -17.74 -5.04 -10.53
N GLY A 191 -16.50 -4.64 -10.26
CA GLY A 191 -15.37 -4.75 -11.19
C GLY A 191 -15.25 -3.61 -12.19
N GLU A 192 -16.02 -2.56 -12.08
CA GLU A 192 -15.99 -1.34 -12.90
C GLU A 192 -15.55 -0.13 -12.08
N LYS A 193 -14.94 0.87 -12.73
CA LYS A 193 -14.67 2.18 -12.13
C LYS A 193 -15.90 3.06 -12.30
N ILE A 194 -16.63 3.33 -11.21
CA ILE A 194 -17.86 4.13 -11.23
C ILE A 194 -17.62 5.63 -10.99
N ALA A 195 -16.53 5.99 -10.31
CA ALA A 195 -16.17 7.39 -10.05
C ALA A 195 -14.66 7.57 -9.88
N GLU A 196 -14.22 8.81 -10.12
CA GLU A 196 -12.84 9.28 -9.91
C GLU A 196 -12.88 10.78 -9.62
N GLY A 197 -12.18 11.23 -8.58
CA GLY A 197 -12.14 12.65 -8.23
C GLY A 197 -11.51 12.93 -6.87
N GLU A 198 -11.56 14.18 -6.47
CA GLU A 198 -11.15 14.58 -5.13
C GLU A 198 -12.05 13.95 -4.06
N PRO A 199 -11.52 13.64 -2.85
CA PRO A 199 -12.28 12.98 -1.79
C PRO A 199 -13.63 13.65 -1.49
N GLY A 200 -13.68 14.99 -1.42
CA GLY A 200 -14.91 15.75 -1.15
C GLY A 200 -15.98 15.58 -2.23
N VAL A 201 -15.59 15.44 -3.50
CA VAL A 201 -16.51 15.20 -4.61
C VAL A 201 -17.06 13.77 -4.54
N ILE A 202 -16.17 12.80 -4.29
CA ILE A 202 -16.54 11.38 -4.18
C ILE A 202 -17.54 11.13 -3.05
N GLN A 203 -17.41 11.84 -1.93
CA GLN A 203 -18.31 11.68 -0.77
C GLN A 203 -19.76 12.06 -1.08
N THR A 204 -19.98 12.93 -2.06
CA THR A 204 -21.30 13.44 -2.45
C THR A 204 -21.81 12.87 -3.78
N ASP A 205 -21.06 12.00 -4.44
CA ASP A 205 -21.47 11.37 -5.70
C ASP A 205 -22.58 10.33 -5.43
N GLU A 206 -23.74 10.53 -6.03
CA GLU A 206 -24.91 9.66 -5.85
C GLU A 206 -24.64 8.20 -6.22
N ARG A 207 -23.84 7.94 -7.26
CA ARG A 207 -23.45 6.60 -7.68
C ARG A 207 -22.62 5.90 -6.61
N VAL A 208 -21.74 6.65 -5.95
CA VAL A 208 -20.91 6.14 -4.85
C VAL A 208 -21.76 5.83 -3.65
N ILE A 209 -22.69 6.73 -3.27
CA ILE A 209 -23.61 6.53 -2.15
C ILE A 209 -24.49 5.29 -2.43
N GLU A 210 -25.01 5.16 -3.63
CA GLU A 210 -25.83 4.02 -4.03
C GLU A 210 -25.06 2.69 -3.94
N ALA A 211 -23.79 2.66 -4.40
CA ALA A 211 -22.94 1.48 -4.33
C ALA A 211 -22.67 0.99 -2.90
N TYR A 212 -22.59 1.90 -1.92
CA TYR A 212 -22.34 1.55 -0.52
C TYR A 212 -23.58 1.22 0.30
N PHE A 213 -24.70 1.89 0.04
CA PHE A 213 -25.90 1.76 0.86
C PHE A 213 -26.99 0.91 0.18
N GLY A 214 -26.82 0.58 -1.10
CA GLY A 214 -27.77 -0.19 -1.89
C GLY A 214 -28.96 0.68 -2.35
N ARG A 215 -29.73 0.10 -3.22
CA ARG A 215 -31.05 0.62 -3.65
C ARG A 215 -32.12 0.23 -2.67
#